data_1e0bf5f6be27f809af3abc30b8836cd2
#
_entry.id   1e0bf5f6be27f809af3abc30b8836cd2
#
_cell.length_a   1.000
_cell.length_b   1.000
_cell.length_c   1.000
_cell.angle_alpha   90.00
_cell.angle_beta   90.00
_cell.angle_gamma   90.00
#
_symmetry.space_group_name_H-M   'P 1'
#
loop_
_entity.id
_entity.type
_entity.pdbx_description
1 polymer ?
#
loop_
_entity_poly.entity_id
_entity_poly.type
_entity_poly.pdbx_seq_one_letter_code
_entity_poly.pdbx_strand_id
1 'polypeptide(L)'
;MKPQDEFGSSFETAKELPETSWKRKAIQAASSQAEPIRKSGGFQGSALPTPVELREKLEAFLLSLGVSDVGFSKPEAEGLEKTPYAVTLVVRLSNAIVDEIEGEPTLTYFSHYRAVNAFLDQCLLKAGLFLDRAGYQYITVAASQSMNQKGWNYQGRFSHKQAACAAGLGVIGKSSLFLHHRFGPRVRLAT
;
A
#
# COMPACT_ATOMS: atom_id res chain seq x y z
N MET A 1 -10.42 46.85 18.14
CA MET A 1 -10.96 46.73 16.78
C MET A 1 -10.37 45.45 16.20
N LYS A 2 -11.12 44.34 16.24
CA LYS A 2 -10.75 43.03 15.73
C LYS A 2 -11.14 42.95 14.26
N PRO A 3 -10.30 42.37 13.33
CA PRO A 3 -10.78 42.05 12.00
C PRO A 3 -11.69 40.84 12.10
N GLN A 4 -12.86 40.97 11.47
CA GLN A 4 -13.87 39.92 11.40
C GLN A 4 -13.48 38.86 10.38
N ASP A 5 -13.76 37.63 10.77
CA ASP A 5 -13.69 36.41 9.99
C ASP A 5 -14.55 36.44 8.74
N GLU A 6 -13.96 36.52 7.55
CA GLU A 6 -14.59 36.21 6.28
C GLU A 6 -14.09 34.90 5.68
N PHE A 7 -14.16 33.82 6.43
CA PHE A 7 -14.07 32.46 5.91
C PHE A 7 -15.15 31.56 6.51
N GLY A 8 -16.34 32.08 6.49
CA GLY A 8 -17.57 31.38 6.87
C GLY A 8 -18.39 31.00 5.64
N SER A 9 -18.79 29.73 5.58
CA SER A 9 -19.92 29.20 4.80
C SER A 9 -19.76 28.90 3.30
N SER A 10 -18.86 27.99 2.96
CA SER A 10 -19.01 27.27 1.69
C SER A 10 -18.98 25.74 1.84
N PHE A 11 -19.13 25.21 3.05
CA PHE A 11 -19.35 23.77 3.30
C PHE A 11 -20.80 23.50 3.72
N GLU A 12 -21.73 24.14 3.03
CA GLU A 12 -23.15 23.78 3.14
C GLU A 12 -23.42 22.61 2.18
N THR A 13 -23.72 21.49 2.83
CA THR A 13 -24.53 20.40 2.30
C THR A 13 -24.12 19.85 0.95
N ALA A 14 -23.21 18.88 0.96
CA ALA A 14 -23.28 17.77 0.00
C ALA A 14 -24.62 17.05 0.26
N LYS A 15 -25.73 17.60 -0.24
CA LYS A 15 -26.98 16.88 -0.45
C LYS A 15 -26.59 15.62 -1.20
N GLU A 16 -27.05 14.46 -0.71
CA GLU A 16 -26.98 13.18 -1.38
C GLU A 16 -27.39 13.39 -2.84
N LEU A 17 -26.39 13.42 -3.73
CA LEU A 17 -26.65 13.40 -5.16
C LEU A 17 -27.40 12.11 -5.43
N PRO A 18 -28.58 12.13 -6.06
CA PRO A 18 -29.31 10.92 -6.39
C PRO A 18 -28.32 9.99 -7.13
N GLU A 19 -28.31 8.70 -6.74
CA GLU A 19 -27.49 7.68 -7.39
C GLU A 19 -27.69 7.80 -8.90
N THR A 20 -26.74 8.49 -9.52
CA THR A 20 -26.88 8.90 -10.90
C THR A 20 -26.87 7.70 -11.77
N SER A 21 -27.78 7.65 -12.71
CA SER A 21 -28.02 6.56 -13.65
C SER A 21 -26.74 6.05 -14.37
N TRP A 22 -25.68 6.89 -14.41
CA TRP A 22 -24.38 6.54 -14.96
C TRP A 22 -23.59 5.56 -14.07
N LYS A 23 -23.71 5.61 -12.71
CA LYS A 23 -23.09 4.62 -11.82
C LYS A 23 -23.70 3.24 -12.04
N ARG A 24 -25.03 3.16 -12.14
CA ARG A 24 -25.72 1.87 -12.46
C ARG A 24 -25.35 1.38 -13.85
N LYS A 25 -25.30 2.28 -14.84
CA LYS A 25 -24.88 1.93 -16.20
C LYS A 25 -23.41 1.48 -16.27
N ALA A 26 -22.50 2.15 -15.51
CA ALA A 26 -21.10 1.75 -15.44
C ALA A 26 -20.90 0.40 -14.76
N ILE A 27 -21.62 0.12 -13.65
CA ILE A 27 -21.60 -1.18 -12.98
C ILE A 27 -22.23 -2.26 -13.86
N GLN A 28 -23.31 -1.96 -14.54
CA GLN A 28 -23.98 -2.91 -15.44
C GLN A 28 -23.18 -3.15 -16.73
N ALA A 29 -22.52 -2.12 -17.28
CA ALA A 29 -21.57 -2.26 -18.39
C ALA A 29 -20.32 -3.04 -17.98
N ALA A 30 -19.79 -2.81 -16.78
CA ALA A 30 -18.66 -3.57 -16.25
C ALA A 30 -19.04 -5.04 -15.96
N SER A 31 -20.28 -5.32 -15.53
CA SER A 31 -20.75 -6.70 -15.30
C SER A 31 -21.18 -7.42 -16.59
N SER A 32 -21.67 -6.71 -17.60
CA SER A 32 -22.04 -7.29 -18.90
C SER A 32 -20.87 -7.44 -19.88
N GLN A 33 -19.76 -6.72 -19.65
CA GLN A 33 -18.49 -6.86 -20.37
C GLN A 33 -17.47 -7.73 -19.64
N ALA A 34 -17.82 -8.32 -18.50
CA ALA A 34 -17.06 -9.38 -17.88
C ALA A 34 -17.22 -10.68 -18.70
N GLU A 35 -16.88 -10.62 -19.98
CA GLU A 35 -16.35 -11.80 -20.63
C GLU A 35 -15.16 -12.27 -19.81
N PRO A 36 -15.01 -13.60 -19.59
CA PRO A 36 -13.81 -14.11 -18.93
C PRO A 36 -12.62 -13.49 -19.69
N ILE A 37 -11.76 -12.75 -18.97
CA ILE A 37 -10.58 -12.09 -19.55
C ILE A 37 -9.91 -13.15 -20.41
N ARG A 38 -10.10 -13.06 -21.72
CA ARG A 38 -9.38 -13.89 -22.66
C ARG A 38 -7.92 -13.63 -22.34
N LYS A 39 -7.18 -14.71 -22.04
CA LYS A 39 -5.73 -14.72 -21.85
C LYS A 39 -5.05 -14.07 -23.05
N SER A 40 -5.12 -12.75 -23.14
CA SER A 40 -4.48 -11.97 -24.17
C SER A 40 -3.06 -11.68 -23.71
N GLY A 41 -2.10 -12.42 -24.27
CA GLY A 41 -0.68 -12.17 -24.06
C GLY A 41 -0.08 -12.77 -22.80
N GLY A 42 -0.67 -13.80 -22.23
CA GLY A 42 -0.03 -14.64 -21.22
C GLY A 42 1.18 -15.34 -21.84
N PHE A 43 2.20 -15.52 -21.04
CA PHE A 43 3.40 -16.30 -21.29
C PHE A 43 3.16 -17.39 -22.33
N GLN A 44 3.57 -17.13 -23.60
CA GLN A 44 3.54 -18.16 -24.61
C GLN A 44 4.63 -19.18 -24.26
N GLY A 45 4.23 -20.38 -23.83
CA GLY A 45 5.07 -21.56 -23.92
C GLY A 45 5.78 -22.04 -22.67
N SER A 46 5.51 -21.53 -21.45
CA SER A 46 5.99 -22.16 -20.22
C SER A 46 4.86 -22.45 -19.24
N ALA A 47 4.93 -23.57 -18.54
CA ALA A 47 4.04 -23.87 -17.41
C ALA A 47 4.05 -22.67 -16.44
N LEU A 48 2.91 -22.36 -15.80
CA LEU A 48 2.84 -21.33 -14.76
C LEU A 48 3.94 -21.61 -13.71
N PRO A 49 4.68 -20.60 -13.25
CA PRO A 49 5.73 -20.79 -12.28
C PRO A 49 5.15 -21.41 -11.00
N THR A 50 5.91 -22.29 -10.38
CA THR A 50 5.55 -22.80 -9.06
C THR A 50 5.44 -21.65 -8.05
N PRO A 51 4.69 -21.81 -6.95
CA PRO A 51 4.60 -20.77 -5.92
C PRO A 51 5.97 -20.31 -5.38
N VAL A 52 6.95 -21.20 -5.31
CA VAL A 52 8.31 -20.89 -4.88
C VAL A 52 9.03 -20.04 -5.91
N GLU A 53 9.03 -20.46 -7.17
CA GLU A 53 9.64 -19.69 -8.28
C GLU A 53 8.98 -18.31 -8.46
N LEU A 54 7.65 -18.23 -8.27
CA LEU A 54 6.93 -16.96 -8.34
C LEU A 54 7.41 -15.99 -7.24
N ARG A 55 7.55 -16.51 -6.02
CA ARG A 55 8.08 -15.76 -4.86
C ARG A 55 9.48 -15.23 -5.15
N GLU A 56 10.41 -16.09 -5.58
CA GLU A 56 11.79 -15.71 -5.87
C GLU A 56 11.87 -14.67 -6.99
N LYS A 57 11.11 -14.84 -8.07
CA LYS A 57 11.04 -13.89 -9.18
C LYS A 57 10.46 -12.54 -8.76
N LEU A 58 9.40 -12.55 -7.95
CA LEU A 58 8.79 -11.32 -7.44
C LEU A 58 9.73 -10.58 -6.47
N GLU A 59 10.40 -11.31 -5.57
CA GLU A 59 11.40 -10.74 -4.67
C GLU A 59 12.56 -10.09 -5.44
N ALA A 60 13.17 -10.82 -6.37
CA ALA A 60 14.24 -10.30 -7.21
C ALA A 60 13.80 -9.07 -8.02
N PHE A 61 12.58 -9.09 -8.57
CA PHE A 61 12.01 -7.96 -9.28
C PHE A 61 11.87 -6.73 -8.38
N LEU A 62 11.30 -6.88 -7.17
CA LEU A 62 11.10 -5.78 -6.24
C LEU A 62 12.42 -5.19 -5.74
N LEU A 63 13.40 -6.05 -5.40
CA LEU A 63 14.74 -5.61 -5.01
C LEU A 63 15.42 -4.83 -6.16
N SER A 64 15.23 -5.24 -7.41
CA SER A 64 15.76 -4.52 -8.58
C SER A 64 15.16 -3.12 -8.78
N LEU A 65 13.97 -2.86 -8.24
CA LEU A 65 13.36 -1.53 -8.23
C LEU A 65 13.96 -0.58 -7.18
N GLY A 66 14.77 -1.08 -6.25
CA GLY A 66 15.37 -0.30 -5.16
C GLY A 66 14.68 -0.45 -3.80
N VAL A 67 13.75 -1.41 -3.66
CA VAL A 67 13.20 -1.80 -2.36
C VAL A 67 14.33 -2.41 -1.50
N SER A 68 14.40 -2.05 -0.23
CA SER A 68 15.50 -2.43 0.66
C SER A 68 15.38 -3.85 1.21
N ASP A 69 14.14 -4.34 1.37
CA ASP A 69 13.84 -5.71 1.79
C ASP A 69 12.39 -6.08 1.41
N VAL A 70 12.11 -7.36 1.29
CA VAL A 70 10.79 -7.90 0.92
C VAL A 70 10.46 -9.08 1.81
N GLY A 71 9.24 -9.11 2.33
CA GLY A 71 8.77 -10.24 3.13
C GLY A 71 7.45 -10.81 2.65
N PHE A 72 7.25 -12.09 2.87
CA PHE A 72 6.05 -12.82 2.50
C PHE A 72 5.41 -13.40 3.75
N SER A 73 4.11 -13.21 3.91
CA SER A 73 3.37 -13.69 5.07
C SER A 73 1.95 -14.10 4.69
N LYS A 74 1.27 -14.74 5.64
CA LYS A 74 -0.16 -15.05 5.57
C LYS A 74 -0.82 -14.49 6.83
N PRO A 75 -1.00 -13.15 6.91
CA PRO A 75 -1.64 -12.55 8.07
C PRO A 75 -3.14 -12.83 8.08
N GLU A 76 -3.73 -12.87 9.26
CA GLU A 76 -5.17 -12.81 9.41
C GLU A 76 -5.62 -11.36 9.18
N ALA A 77 -6.50 -11.14 8.22
CA ALA A 77 -7.01 -9.82 7.90
C ALA A 77 -8.46 -9.90 7.42
N GLU A 78 -9.35 -9.22 8.13
CA GLU A 78 -10.76 -9.15 7.81
C GLU A 78 -10.98 -8.45 6.46
N GLY A 79 -11.85 -9.03 5.63
CA GLY A 79 -12.17 -8.50 4.30
C GLY A 79 -11.09 -8.76 3.24
N LEU A 80 -10.07 -9.57 3.54
CA LEU A 80 -9.00 -9.97 2.61
C LEU A 80 -8.92 -11.49 2.39
N GLU A 81 -10.00 -12.21 2.67
CA GLU A 81 -10.06 -13.69 2.61
C GLU A 81 -9.73 -14.24 1.22
N LYS A 82 -10.03 -13.48 0.16
CA LYS A 82 -9.72 -13.84 -1.23
C LYS A 82 -8.25 -13.64 -1.61
N THR A 83 -7.52 -12.85 -0.81
CA THR A 83 -6.10 -12.54 -1.00
C THR A 83 -5.33 -12.81 0.30
N PRO A 84 -5.22 -14.07 0.73
CA PRO A 84 -4.76 -14.41 2.09
C PRO A 84 -3.24 -14.25 2.29
N TYR A 85 -2.49 -14.01 1.23
CA TYR A 85 -1.04 -13.82 1.30
C TYR A 85 -0.71 -12.35 1.15
N ALA A 86 0.31 -11.90 1.90
CA ALA A 86 0.78 -10.53 1.88
C ALA A 86 2.25 -10.47 1.44
N VAL A 87 2.56 -9.48 0.61
CA VAL A 87 3.93 -9.13 0.21
C VAL A 87 4.23 -7.77 0.81
N THR A 88 5.10 -7.74 1.80
CA THR A 88 5.48 -6.51 2.51
C THR A 88 6.80 -5.97 1.97
N LEU A 89 6.78 -4.72 1.54
CA LEU A 89 7.93 -3.99 1.03
C LEU A 89 8.51 -3.11 2.13
N VAL A 90 9.83 -3.05 2.20
CA VAL A 90 10.58 -2.22 3.15
C VAL A 90 11.48 -1.27 2.37
N VAL A 91 11.43 0.01 2.67
CA VAL A 91 12.40 0.99 2.20
C VAL A 91 13.08 1.65 3.39
N ARG A 92 14.42 1.59 3.40
CA ARG A 92 15.24 2.25 4.40
C ARG A 92 15.25 3.76 4.15
N LEU A 93 15.04 4.55 5.20
CA LEU A 93 15.18 5.99 5.16
C LEU A 93 16.67 6.40 5.16
N SER A 94 16.98 7.52 4.53
CA SER A 94 18.33 8.07 4.54
C SER A 94 18.75 8.43 5.96
N ASN A 95 19.90 7.93 6.40
CA ASN A 95 20.43 8.27 7.71
C ASN A 95 20.72 9.77 7.83
N ALA A 96 21.33 10.38 6.81
CA ALA A 96 21.64 11.80 6.83
C ALA A 96 20.40 12.68 7.06
N ILE A 97 19.26 12.32 6.44
CA ILE A 97 18.00 13.05 6.60
C ILE A 97 17.37 12.80 7.99
N VAL A 98 17.45 11.58 8.48
CA VAL A 98 16.89 11.25 9.81
C VAL A 98 17.75 11.85 10.92
N ASP A 99 19.07 11.93 10.73
CA ASP A 99 20.01 12.51 11.70
C ASP A 99 19.94 14.05 11.79
N GLU A 100 19.27 14.74 10.82
CA GLU A 100 18.95 16.17 10.90
C GLU A 100 17.83 16.49 11.93
N ILE A 101 17.14 15.50 12.47
CA ILE A 101 16.00 15.72 13.37
C ILE A 101 16.51 16.00 14.79
N GLU A 102 16.39 17.26 15.22
CA GLU A 102 16.67 17.70 16.58
C GLU A 102 15.36 18.13 17.25
N GLY A 103 14.60 17.17 17.77
CA GLY A 103 13.34 17.41 18.49
C GLY A 103 12.11 17.48 17.61
N GLU A 104 12.16 18.17 16.46
CA GLU A 104 11.03 18.30 15.52
C GLU A 104 11.39 17.80 14.11
N PRO A 105 10.40 17.26 13.36
CA PRO A 105 10.64 16.84 11.98
C PRO A 105 11.03 18.01 11.07
N THR A 106 12.12 17.87 10.29
CA THR A 106 12.56 18.88 9.33
C THR A 106 11.74 18.84 8.03
N LEU A 107 11.78 19.93 7.25
CA LEU A 107 11.18 19.96 5.90
C LEU A 107 11.80 18.90 4.98
N THR A 108 13.12 18.67 5.10
CA THR A 108 13.85 17.64 4.37
C THR A 108 13.31 16.26 4.69
N TYR A 109 13.13 15.95 5.99
CA TYR A 109 12.53 14.69 6.41
C TYR A 109 11.11 14.52 5.89
N PHE A 110 10.27 15.55 5.96
CA PHE A 110 8.91 15.50 5.47
C PHE A 110 8.85 15.23 3.96
N SER A 111 9.69 15.89 3.17
CA SER A 111 9.79 15.66 1.72
C SER A 111 10.27 14.25 1.41
N HIS A 112 11.30 13.78 2.11
CA HIS A 112 11.81 12.42 1.97
C HIS A 112 10.75 11.36 2.32
N TYR A 113 10.04 11.55 3.42
CA TYR A 113 8.95 10.68 3.85
C TYR A 113 7.87 10.53 2.77
N ARG A 114 7.45 11.65 2.16
CA ARG A 114 6.46 11.65 1.07
C ARG A 114 6.98 10.95 -0.18
N ALA A 115 8.23 11.22 -0.57
CA ALA A 115 8.85 10.60 -1.73
C ALA A 115 8.97 9.07 -1.57
N VAL A 116 9.38 8.60 -0.38
CA VAL A 116 9.48 7.16 -0.09
C VAL A 116 8.10 6.49 -0.09
N ASN A 117 7.05 7.13 0.45
CA ASN A 117 5.70 6.59 0.38
C ASN A 117 5.21 6.47 -1.07
N ALA A 118 5.40 7.52 -1.89
CA ALA A 118 5.02 7.49 -3.30
C ALA A 118 5.79 6.41 -4.09
N PHE A 119 7.07 6.22 -3.80
CA PHE A 119 7.87 5.15 -4.37
C PHE A 119 7.35 3.76 -3.98
N LEU A 120 7.02 3.55 -2.70
CA LEU A 120 6.42 2.30 -2.23
C LEU A 120 5.09 2.00 -2.93
N ASP A 121 4.22 3.00 -3.07
CA ASP A 121 2.93 2.84 -3.75
C ASP A 121 3.11 2.47 -5.23
N GLN A 122 4.11 3.03 -5.92
CA GLN A 122 4.48 2.64 -7.28
C GLN A 122 5.02 1.20 -7.34
N CYS A 123 5.85 0.79 -6.37
CA CYS A 123 6.37 -0.58 -6.30
C CYS A 123 5.23 -1.58 -6.05
N LEU A 124 4.26 -1.25 -5.19
CA LEU A 124 3.08 -2.09 -4.96
C LEU A 124 2.26 -2.27 -6.24
N LEU A 125 2.02 -1.20 -6.99
CA LEU A 125 1.32 -1.31 -8.27
C LEU A 125 2.08 -2.22 -9.25
N LYS A 126 3.40 -2.08 -9.36
CA LYS A 126 4.23 -2.93 -10.21
C LYS A 126 4.20 -4.40 -9.75
N ALA A 127 4.24 -4.66 -8.43
CA ALA A 127 4.09 -5.99 -7.87
C ALA A 127 2.72 -6.60 -8.22
N GLY A 128 1.65 -5.81 -8.08
CA GLY A 128 0.30 -6.21 -8.46
C GLY A 128 0.20 -6.59 -9.93
N LEU A 129 0.72 -5.74 -10.83
CA LEU A 129 0.75 -6.02 -12.27
C LEU A 129 1.60 -7.25 -12.62
N PHE A 130 2.67 -7.51 -11.87
CA PHE A 130 3.47 -8.73 -12.00
C PHE A 130 2.65 -9.97 -11.63
N LEU A 131 1.93 -9.92 -10.51
CA LEU A 131 1.07 -11.01 -10.05
C LEU A 131 -0.12 -11.25 -10.99
N ASP A 132 -0.74 -10.18 -11.49
CA ASP A 132 -1.85 -10.26 -12.45
C ASP A 132 -1.44 -10.99 -13.74
N ARG A 133 -0.27 -10.69 -14.28
CA ARG A 133 0.30 -11.40 -15.43
C ARG A 133 0.55 -12.88 -15.15
N ALA A 134 0.80 -13.25 -13.90
CA ALA A 134 0.93 -14.62 -13.44
C ALA A 134 -0.41 -15.29 -13.10
N GLY A 135 -1.55 -14.58 -13.29
CA GLY A 135 -2.91 -15.09 -13.07
C GLY A 135 -3.40 -14.99 -11.62
N TYR A 136 -2.75 -14.18 -10.78
CA TYR A 136 -3.15 -13.97 -9.39
C TYR A 136 -3.89 -12.64 -9.20
N GLN A 137 -4.92 -12.66 -8.37
CA GLN A 137 -5.59 -11.43 -7.92
C GLN A 137 -4.72 -10.73 -6.86
N TYR A 138 -4.77 -9.40 -6.84
CA TYR A 138 -4.04 -8.61 -5.87
C TYR A 138 -4.87 -7.42 -5.35
N ILE A 139 -4.50 -6.94 -4.18
CA ILE A 139 -5.00 -5.71 -3.57
C ILE A 139 -3.76 -4.97 -3.06
N THR A 140 -3.60 -3.71 -3.43
CA THR A 140 -2.54 -2.86 -2.88
C THR A 140 -3.07 -2.03 -1.72
N VAL A 141 -2.31 -1.94 -0.65
CA VAL A 141 -2.63 -1.09 0.51
C VAL A 141 -1.56 -0.02 0.62
N ALA A 142 -1.95 1.24 0.45
CA ALA A 142 -1.03 2.36 0.38
C ALA A 142 -0.12 2.46 1.61
N ALA A 143 1.13 2.88 1.41
CA ALA A 143 2.15 3.04 2.46
C ALA A 143 1.71 4.03 3.56
N SER A 144 0.86 4.99 3.24
CA SER A 144 0.21 5.89 4.18
C SER A 144 -1.31 5.85 3.98
N GLN A 145 -2.01 5.33 4.97
CA GLN A 145 -3.45 5.20 4.94
C GLN A 145 -4.05 6.27 5.85
N SER A 146 -4.47 7.39 5.27
CA SER A 146 -5.27 8.39 5.98
C SER A 146 -6.69 8.31 5.44
N MET A 147 -7.54 7.50 6.08
CA MET A 147 -8.95 7.42 5.73
C MET A 147 -9.78 8.17 6.77
N ASN A 148 -10.22 9.38 6.41
CA ASN A 148 -11.23 10.11 7.15
C ASN A 148 -12.63 9.60 6.74
N GLN A 149 -12.97 8.37 7.14
CA GLN A 149 -14.35 7.91 7.02
C GLN A 149 -15.05 8.05 8.37
N LYS A 150 -16.31 8.54 8.32
CA LYS A 150 -17.17 8.71 9.49
C LYS A 150 -17.27 7.38 10.27
N GLY A 151 -16.73 7.33 11.50
CA GLY A 151 -16.67 6.13 12.34
C GLY A 151 -15.35 5.36 12.32
N TRP A 152 -14.37 5.75 11.53
CA TRP A 152 -13.03 5.13 11.49
C TRP A 152 -12.02 6.07 12.17
N ASN A 153 -11.76 5.84 13.42
CA ASN A 153 -10.76 6.60 14.19
C ASN A 153 -9.35 6.20 13.76
N TYR A 154 -8.81 6.81 12.70
CA TYR A 154 -7.43 6.67 12.24
C TYR A 154 -6.95 5.21 12.01
N GLN A 155 -7.87 4.28 11.76
CA GLN A 155 -7.51 2.89 11.44
C GLN A 155 -7.28 2.75 9.92
N GLY A 156 -6.12 2.20 9.55
CA GLY A 156 -5.88 1.76 8.20
C GLY A 156 -6.61 0.44 7.90
N ARG A 157 -6.88 0.18 6.62
CA ARG A 157 -7.51 -1.08 6.17
C ARG A 157 -6.71 -2.32 6.58
N PHE A 158 -5.39 -2.18 6.71
CA PHE A 158 -4.47 -3.29 6.94
C PHE A 158 -3.23 -2.81 7.70
N SER A 159 -2.68 -3.66 8.57
CA SER A 159 -1.50 -3.33 9.36
C SER A 159 -0.21 -3.82 8.69
N HIS A 160 0.49 -2.94 7.98
CA HIS A 160 1.80 -3.24 7.41
C HIS A 160 2.81 -3.75 8.46
N LYS A 161 2.73 -3.22 9.70
CA LYS A 161 3.62 -3.64 10.80
C LYS A 161 3.40 -5.09 11.19
N GLN A 162 2.13 -5.53 11.28
CA GLN A 162 1.79 -6.92 11.61
C GLN A 162 2.22 -7.87 10.47
N ALA A 163 1.99 -7.48 9.22
CA ALA A 163 2.43 -8.25 8.07
C ALA A 163 3.96 -8.39 8.02
N ALA A 164 4.69 -7.29 8.30
CA ALA A 164 6.15 -7.30 8.37
C ALA A 164 6.68 -8.22 9.49
N CYS A 165 6.03 -8.21 10.67
CA CYS A 165 6.38 -9.14 11.75
C CYS A 165 6.09 -10.60 11.37
N ALA A 166 4.93 -10.88 10.79
CA ALA A 166 4.57 -12.22 10.32
C ALA A 166 5.49 -12.73 9.21
N ALA A 167 6.08 -11.82 8.42
CA ALA A 167 7.08 -12.12 7.42
C ALA A 167 8.51 -12.31 7.98
N GLY A 168 8.72 -12.12 9.30
CA GLY A 168 10.03 -12.23 9.93
C GLY A 168 10.98 -11.06 9.66
N LEU A 169 10.49 -9.92 9.15
CA LEU A 169 11.31 -8.76 8.83
C LEU A 169 11.74 -7.94 10.06
N GLY A 170 11.10 -8.17 11.21
CA GLY A 170 11.39 -7.45 12.44
C GLY A 170 10.31 -7.64 13.50
N VAL A 171 10.27 -6.74 14.46
CA VAL A 171 9.35 -6.79 15.61
C VAL A 171 8.71 -5.42 15.88
N ILE A 172 7.60 -5.40 16.61
CA ILE A 172 7.00 -4.16 17.09
C ILE A 172 7.57 -3.88 18.49
N GLY A 173 8.25 -2.73 18.65
CA GLY A 173 8.81 -2.30 19.91
C GLY A 173 7.76 -1.74 20.88
N LYS A 174 8.19 -1.40 22.11
CA LYS A 174 7.32 -0.83 23.16
C LYS A 174 6.65 0.49 22.76
N SER A 175 7.30 1.28 21.89
CA SER A 175 6.75 2.52 21.31
C SER A 175 5.75 2.30 20.17
N SER A 176 5.33 1.05 19.93
CA SER A 176 4.49 0.68 18.77
C SER A 176 5.13 0.95 17.39
N LEU A 177 6.43 1.24 17.34
CA LEU A 177 7.17 1.33 16.09
C LEU A 177 7.62 -0.06 15.64
N PHE A 178 7.61 -0.28 14.33
CA PHE A 178 8.24 -1.46 13.74
C PHE A 178 9.76 -1.27 13.73
N LEU A 179 10.47 -2.29 14.20
CA LEU A 179 11.94 -2.35 14.25
C LEU A 179 12.40 -3.44 13.30
N HIS A 180 12.92 -3.04 12.15
CA HIS A 180 13.49 -3.96 11.18
C HIS A 180 14.79 -4.56 11.70
N HIS A 181 15.04 -5.86 11.48
CA HIS A 181 16.20 -6.55 12.04
C HIS A 181 17.56 -5.98 11.60
N ARG A 182 17.65 -5.36 10.37
CA ARG A 182 18.88 -4.72 9.87
C ARG A 182 18.90 -3.18 10.01
N PHE A 183 17.74 -2.53 9.88
CA PHE A 183 17.64 -1.08 9.73
C PHE A 183 17.00 -0.38 10.94
N GLY A 184 16.58 -1.14 11.96
CA GLY A 184 15.89 -0.58 13.13
C GLY A 184 14.59 0.14 12.74
N PRO A 185 14.28 1.29 13.39
CA PRO A 185 13.05 2.04 13.14
C PRO A 185 13.09 2.90 11.86
N ARG A 186 14.24 3.02 11.19
CA ARG A 186 14.46 3.91 10.05
C ARG A 186 13.97 3.31 8.74
N VAL A 187 12.71 2.87 8.73
CA VAL A 187 12.08 2.22 7.56
C VAL A 187 10.67 2.73 7.31
N ARG A 188 10.24 2.61 6.06
CA ARG A 188 8.84 2.71 5.66
C ARG A 188 8.38 1.37 5.11
N LEU A 189 7.10 1.06 5.35
CA LEU A 189 6.47 -0.19 4.96
C LEU A 189 5.29 0.06 4.04
N ALA A 190 5.05 -0.89 3.11
CA ALA A 190 3.82 -1.00 2.32
C ALA A 190 3.53 -2.49 2.04
N THR A 191 2.28 -2.83 1.79
CA THR A 191 1.88 -4.25 1.60
C THR A 191 0.83 -4.36 0.52
#